data_e6254e35fd33d86d88f854784dd914c5
#
_entry.id   e6254e35fd33d86d88f854784dd914c5
#
_cell.length_a   1.000
_cell.length_b   1.000
_cell.length_c   1.000
_cell.angle_alpha   90.00
_cell.angle_beta   90.00
_cell.angle_gamma   90.00
#
_symmetry.space_group_name_H-M   'P 1'
#
loop_
_entity.id
_entity.type
_entity.pdbx_description
1 polymer ?
#
loop_
_entity_poly.entity_id
_entity_poly.type
_entity_poly.pdbx_seq_one_letter_code
_entity_poly.pdbx_strand_id
1 'polypeptide(L)'
;MGLFFDVLSAINNPNQQGSVTQLESITNSIQQLATSRGIQPSQMQTVMSVLGNVLRPALQKQQSTLGGNQLQNLIGQAIGTSASASGLQSLMSPQLQQQIVQTVSQRTGLSPNAIQAALPTLTSAVMGLLNMGTTKPGVSGSNSILSTFLDSDRDGDTDLGDVLRFANRFLNPSAI
;
A
#
# COMPACT_ATOMS: atom_id res chain seq x y z
N MET A 1 -5.21 -2.00 -17.42
CA MET A 1 -5.88 -1.02 -16.54
C MET A 1 -5.22 -1.09 -15.20
N GLY A 2 -4.74 0.02 -14.69
CA GLY A 2 -3.88 0.03 -13.52
C GLY A 2 -4.63 0.02 -12.20
N LEU A 3 -3.94 -0.38 -11.15
CA LEU A 3 -4.43 -0.40 -9.77
C LEU A 3 -5.08 0.94 -9.35
N PHE A 4 -4.59 2.05 -9.89
CA PHE A 4 -5.16 3.37 -9.62
C PHE A 4 -6.61 3.50 -10.10
N PHE A 5 -6.96 2.89 -11.22
CA PHE A 5 -8.35 2.88 -11.70
C PHE A 5 -9.28 2.09 -10.78
N ASP A 6 -8.78 1.02 -10.18
CA ASP A 6 -9.53 0.28 -9.16
C ASP A 6 -9.72 1.10 -7.89
N VAL A 7 -8.72 1.89 -7.50
CA VAL A 7 -8.85 2.85 -6.39
C VAL A 7 -9.92 3.90 -6.70
N LEU A 8 -9.92 4.49 -7.90
CA LEU A 8 -10.96 5.44 -8.31
C LEU A 8 -12.34 4.78 -8.36
N SER A 9 -12.41 3.55 -8.86
CA SER A 9 -13.64 2.78 -8.87
C SER A 9 -14.17 2.53 -7.47
N ALA A 10 -13.30 2.18 -6.52
CA ALA A 10 -13.65 2.00 -5.12
C ALA A 10 -14.17 3.29 -4.46
N ILE A 11 -13.56 4.43 -4.80
CA ILE A 11 -14.02 5.74 -4.31
C ILE A 11 -15.43 6.09 -4.83
N ASN A 12 -15.70 5.76 -6.08
CA ASN A 12 -16.99 6.05 -6.72
C ASN A 12 -18.07 4.98 -6.42
N ASN A 13 -17.69 3.86 -5.84
CA ASN A 13 -18.62 2.76 -5.57
C ASN A 13 -19.21 2.90 -4.16
N PRO A 14 -20.54 3.12 -4.03
CA PRO A 14 -21.19 3.29 -2.73
C PRO A 14 -21.12 2.03 -1.84
N ASN A 15 -20.84 0.88 -2.43
CA ASN A 15 -20.74 -0.41 -1.73
C ASN A 15 -19.35 -0.72 -1.17
N GLN A 16 -18.35 0.08 -1.53
CA GLN A 16 -16.98 -0.07 -1.05
C GLN A 16 -16.64 1.01 -0.01
N GLN A 17 -15.60 0.76 0.77
CA GLN A 17 -15.19 1.66 1.85
C GLN A 17 -14.29 2.81 1.37
N GLY A 18 -13.84 2.76 0.12
CA GLY A 18 -12.96 3.77 -0.45
C GLY A 18 -13.58 5.17 -0.47
N SER A 19 -12.77 6.19 -0.13
CA SER A 19 -13.15 7.59 -0.21
C SER A 19 -11.96 8.47 -0.60
N VAL A 20 -12.26 9.64 -1.16
CA VAL A 20 -11.24 10.65 -1.49
C VAL A 20 -10.48 11.06 -0.23
N THR A 21 -11.17 11.22 0.89
CA THR A 21 -10.56 11.57 2.19
C THR A 21 -9.54 10.53 2.65
N GLN A 22 -9.84 9.24 2.46
CA GLN A 22 -8.87 8.18 2.77
C GLN A 22 -7.65 8.23 1.86
N LEU A 23 -7.86 8.41 0.56
CA LEU A 23 -6.77 8.54 -0.40
C LEU A 23 -5.88 9.74 -0.07
N GLU A 24 -6.49 10.87 0.26
CA GLU A 24 -5.80 12.09 0.69
C GLU A 24 -4.99 11.85 1.98
N SER A 25 -5.58 11.21 2.98
CA SER A 25 -4.89 10.88 4.24
C SER A 25 -3.67 9.99 4.00
N ILE A 26 -3.81 8.97 3.18
CA ILE A 26 -2.71 8.06 2.83
C ILE A 26 -1.60 8.81 2.10
N THR A 27 -1.96 9.62 1.09
CA THR A 27 -1.00 10.40 0.31
C THR A 27 -0.27 11.42 1.19
N ASN A 28 -0.99 12.14 2.06
CA ASN A 28 -0.42 13.11 2.99
C ASN A 28 0.53 12.45 4.00
N SER A 29 0.18 11.28 4.52
CA SER A 29 1.03 10.52 5.44
C SER A 29 2.36 10.15 4.77
N ILE A 30 2.32 9.72 3.52
CA ILE A 30 3.51 9.38 2.75
C ILE A 30 4.35 10.64 2.47
N GLN A 31 3.72 11.76 2.11
CA GLN A 31 4.41 13.03 1.87
C GLN A 31 5.05 13.59 3.14
N GLN A 32 4.35 13.56 4.27
CA GLN A 32 4.90 13.98 5.56
C GLN A 32 6.10 13.12 5.96
N LEU A 33 6.00 11.81 5.74
CA LEU A 33 7.11 10.90 5.99
C LEU A 33 8.30 11.24 5.10
N ALA A 34 8.07 11.47 3.82
CA ALA A 34 9.11 11.86 2.86
C ALA A 34 9.82 13.15 3.31
N THR A 35 9.05 14.16 3.66
CA THR A 35 9.58 15.46 4.11
C THR A 35 10.36 15.31 5.42
N SER A 36 9.82 14.58 6.40
CA SER A 36 10.46 14.41 7.71
C SER A 36 11.76 13.60 7.65
N ARG A 37 11.91 12.76 6.64
CA ARG A 37 13.10 11.91 6.44
C ARG A 37 14.03 12.40 5.33
N GLY A 38 13.70 13.53 4.69
CA GLY A 38 14.48 14.07 3.57
C GLY A 38 14.48 13.16 2.33
N ILE A 39 13.40 12.38 2.13
CA ILE A 39 13.25 11.49 0.99
C ILE A 39 12.63 12.27 -0.16
N GLN A 40 13.26 12.25 -1.31
CA GLN A 40 12.71 12.93 -2.50
C GLN A 40 11.47 12.19 -3.04
N PRO A 41 10.52 12.90 -3.70
CA PRO A 41 9.33 12.27 -4.26
C PRO A 41 9.63 11.12 -5.23
N SER A 42 10.67 11.24 -6.05
CA SER A 42 11.11 10.19 -6.98
C SER A 42 11.63 8.95 -6.24
N GLN A 43 12.37 9.16 -5.16
CA GLN A 43 12.83 8.08 -4.30
C GLN A 43 11.65 7.40 -3.60
N MET A 44 10.67 8.18 -3.15
CA MET A 44 9.46 7.65 -2.50
C MET A 44 8.65 6.76 -3.46
N GLN A 45 8.53 7.15 -4.73
CA GLN A 45 7.92 6.30 -5.76
C GLN A 45 8.65 4.96 -5.87
N THR A 46 9.98 4.99 -5.93
CA THR A 46 10.81 3.77 -5.99
C THR A 46 10.63 2.92 -4.73
N VAL A 47 10.57 3.53 -3.56
CA VAL A 47 10.31 2.83 -2.28
C VAL A 47 8.96 2.11 -2.33
N MET A 48 7.91 2.79 -2.78
CA MET A 48 6.57 2.21 -2.90
C MET A 48 6.53 1.07 -3.93
N SER A 49 7.21 1.23 -5.06
CA SER A 49 7.34 0.17 -6.07
C SER A 49 7.99 -1.09 -5.50
N VAL A 50 9.12 -0.93 -4.83
CA VAL A 50 9.83 -2.06 -4.21
C VAL A 50 8.98 -2.71 -3.13
N LEU A 51 8.35 -1.89 -2.28
CA LEU A 51 7.47 -2.37 -1.22
C LEU A 51 6.32 -3.20 -1.78
N GLY A 52 5.66 -2.73 -2.83
CA GLY A 52 4.60 -3.47 -3.52
C GLY A 52 5.07 -4.79 -4.10
N ASN A 53 6.21 -4.78 -4.78
CA ASN A 53 6.78 -5.98 -5.39
C ASN A 53 7.19 -7.05 -4.37
N VAL A 54 7.62 -6.65 -3.18
CA VAL A 54 8.00 -7.57 -2.10
C VAL A 54 6.78 -8.02 -1.28
N LEU A 55 5.81 -7.12 -1.05
CA LEU A 55 4.59 -7.45 -0.32
C LEU A 55 3.65 -8.35 -1.11
N ARG A 56 3.58 -8.22 -2.44
CA ARG A 56 2.69 -9.02 -3.29
C ARG A 56 2.84 -10.52 -3.05
N PRO A 57 4.03 -11.13 -3.19
CA PRO A 57 4.19 -12.56 -2.97
C PRO A 57 3.91 -12.96 -1.51
N ALA A 58 4.22 -12.09 -0.56
CA ALA A 58 3.91 -12.33 0.85
C ALA A 58 2.40 -12.40 1.09
N LEU A 59 1.64 -11.47 0.53
CA LEU A 59 0.18 -11.44 0.62
C LEU A 59 -0.46 -12.61 -0.15
N GLN A 60 0.07 -12.96 -1.33
CA GLN A 60 -0.38 -14.14 -2.08
C GLN A 60 -0.21 -15.42 -1.26
N LYS A 61 0.92 -15.57 -0.59
CA LYS A 61 1.18 -16.71 0.31
C LYS A 61 0.20 -16.72 1.48
N GLN A 62 -0.06 -15.58 2.09
CA GLN A 62 -1.04 -15.47 3.18
C GLN A 62 -2.46 -15.79 2.69
N GLN A 63 -2.84 -15.33 1.50
CA GLN A 63 -4.13 -15.64 0.89
C GLN A 63 -4.29 -17.15 0.67
N SER A 64 -3.25 -17.82 0.20
CA SER A 64 -3.26 -19.27 -0.02
C SER A 64 -3.37 -20.05 1.27
N THR A 65 -2.80 -19.54 2.37
CA THR A 65 -2.77 -20.21 3.67
C THR A 65 -4.03 -19.94 4.49
N LEU A 66 -4.51 -18.70 4.52
CA LEU A 66 -5.60 -18.26 5.40
C LEU A 66 -6.94 -18.11 4.69
N GLY A 67 -6.93 -17.97 3.37
CA GLY A 67 -8.12 -17.60 2.59
C GLY A 67 -8.34 -16.08 2.51
N GLY A 68 -9.12 -15.66 1.51
CA GLY A 68 -9.32 -14.24 1.20
C GLY A 68 -9.96 -13.44 2.32
N ASN A 69 -10.94 -14.01 3.03
CA ASN A 69 -11.65 -13.32 4.11
C ASN A 69 -10.75 -13.05 5.31
N GLN A 70 -9.92 -14.01 5.69
CA GLN A 70 -8.99 -13.85 6.81
C GLN A 70 -7.87 -12.85 6.45
N LEU A 71 -7.40 -12.85 5.21
CA LEU A 71 -6.44 -11.85 4.73
C LEU A 71 -7.03 -10.44 4.81
N GLN A 72 -8.28 -10.24 4.40
CA GLN A 72 -8.95 -8.94 4.52
C GLN A 72 -9.06 -8.49 5.98
N ASN A 73 -9.34 -9.39 6.90
CA ASN A 73 -9.37 -9.09 8.33
C ASN A 73 -7.99 -8.67 8.85
N LEU A 74 -6.92 -9.34 8.43
CA LEU A 74 -5.55 -8.97 8.78
C LEU A 74 -5.17 -7.58 8.24
N ILE A 75 -5.55 -7.29 7.00
CA ILE A 75 -5.34 -5.97 6.40
C ILE A 75 -6.09 -4.92 7.22
N GLY A 76 -7.34 -5.17 7.58
CA GLY A 76 -8.13 -4.27 8.42
C GLY A 76 -7.51 -4.01 9.81
N GLN A 77 -6.90 -5.05 10.41
CA GLN A 77 -6.20 -4.91 11.70
C GLN A 77 -4.87 -4.16 11.59
N ALA A 78 -4.24 -4.19 10.43
CA ALA A 78 -2.99 -3.47 10.19
C ALA A 78 -3.19 -1.95 9.99
N ILE A 79 -4.45 -1.52 9.88
CA ILE A 79 -4.83 -0.12 9.65
C ILE A 79 -5.37 0.46 10.96
N GLY A 80 -4.99 1.68 11.28
CA GLY A 80 -5.53 2.42 12.39
C GLY A 80 -4.53 2.71 13.51
N THR A 81 -4.99 3.46 14.50
CA THR A 81 -4.19 3.90 15.66
C THR A 81 -3.76 2.76 16.58
N SER A 82 -4.43 1.63 16.49
CA SER A 82 -4.05 0.37 17.12
C SER A 82 -3.48 -0.63 16.14
N ALA A 83 -2.83 -0.15 15.06
CA ALA A 83 -1.99 -1.00 14.22
C ALA A 83 -1.01 -1.70 15.17
N SER A 84 -1.49 -2.80 15.72
CA SER A 84 -0.72 -3.56 16.67
C SER A 84 0.53 -4.03 15.92
N ALA A 85 1.68 -3.77 16.50
CA ALA A 85 2.94 -4.28 15.97
C ALA A 85 2.84 -5.76 15.58
N SER A 86 1.96 -6.51 16.23
CA SER A 86 1.65 -7.90 15.93
C SER A 86 0.97 -8.11 14.57
N GLY A 87 0.04 -7.26 14.15
CA GLY A 87 -0.60 -7.37 12.82
C GLY A 87 0.39 -7.11 11.69
N LEU A 88 1.21 -6.08 11.83
CA LEU A 88 2.28 -5.79 10.88
C LEU A 88 3.36 -6.86 10.87
N GLN A 89 3.74 -7.41 12.03
CA GLN A 89 4.70 -8.50 12.12
C GLN A 89 4.19 -9.80 11.51
N SER A 90 2.89 -10.04 11.57
CA SER A 90 2.27 -11.21 10.92
C SER A 90 2.33 -11.12 9.40
N LEU A 91 2.22 -9.90 8.86
CA LEU A 91 2.32 -9.65 7.42
C LEU A 91 3.76 -9.47 6.95
N MET A 92 4.62 -8.93 7.81
CA MET A 92 6.03 -8.64 7.49
C MET A 92 6.97 -9.37 8.46
N SER A 93 7.47 -10.52 8.04
CA SER A 93 8.54 -11.20 8.78
C SER A 93 9.80 -10.33 8.83
N PRO A 94 10.67 -10.49 9.86
CA PRO A 94 11.95 -9.76 9.93
C PRO A 94 12.82 -9.94 8.68
N GLN A 95 12.77 -11.11 8.07
CA GLN A 95 13.49 -11.40 6.82
C GLN A 95 12.96 -10.57 5.65
N LEU A 96 11.64 -10.44 5.54
CA LEU A 96 11.00 -9.62 4.53
C LEU A 96 11.33 -8.14 4.71
N GLN A 97 11.32 -7.66 5.95
CA GLN A 97 11.73 -6.28 6.27
C GLN A 97 13.17 -6.00 5.84
N GLN A 98 14.10 -6.90 6.15
CA GLN A 98 15.48 -6.78 5.72
C GLN A 98 15.63 -6.78 4.20
N GLN A 99 14.89 -7.63 3.51
CA GLN A 99 14.89 -7.68 2.04
C GLN A 99 14.40 -6.35 1.45
N ILE A 100 13.34 -5.78 1.98
CA ILE A 100 12.82 -4.47 1.56
C ILE A 100 13.88 -3.39 1.80
N VAL A 101 14.42 -3.32 3.00
CA VAL A 101 15.44 -2.33 3.38
C VAL A 101 16.65 -2.40 2.45
N GLN A 102 17.19 -3.58 2.20
CA GLN A 102 18.33 -3.78 1.31
C GLN A 102 18.02 -3.37 -0.13
N THR A 103 16.88 -3.82 -0.67
CA THR A 103 16.51 -3.53 -2.06
C THR A 103 16.25 -2.04 -2.25
N VAL A 104 15.54 -1.40 -1.31
CA VAL A 104 15.27 0.04 -1.36
C VAL A 104 16.58 0.83 -1.25
N SER A 105 17.44 0.48 -0.30
CA SER A 105 18.71 1.15 -0.11
C SER A 105 19.59 1.09 -1.38
N GLN A 106 19.65 -0.06 -2.02
CA GLN A 106 20.39 -0.24 -3.26
C GLN A 106 19.84 0.58 -4.42
N ARG A 107 18.52 0.71 -4.51
CA ARG A 107 17.86 1.42 -5.62
C ARG A 107 17.78 2.93 -5.43
N THR A 108 17.70 3.39 -4.20
CA THR A 108 17.46 4.82 -3.88
C THR A 108 18.68 5.51 -3.29
N GLY A 109 19.64 4.76 -2.76
CA GLY A 109 20.78 5.30 -2.01
C GLY A 109 20.41 5.79 -0.60
N LEU A 110 19.18 5.55 -0.15
CA LEU A 110 18.74 5.91 1.20
C LEU A 110 19.42 5.02 2.26
N SER A 111 19.65 5.59 3.44
CA SER A 111 20.22 4.82 4.54
C SER A 111 19.24 3.73 5.02
N PRO A 112 19.75 2.53 5.33
CA PRO A 112 18.92 1.43 5.84
C PRO A 112 18.08 1.82 7.07
N ASN A 113 18.65 2.63 7.97
CA ASN A 113 17.97 3.11 9.17
C ASN A 113 16.75 4.00 8.84
N ALA A 114 16.88 4.89 7.85
CA ALA A 114 15.78 5.75 7.42
C ALA A 114 14.64 4.93 6.82
N ILE A 115 14.98 3.93 6.01
CA ILE A 115 14.01 3.02 5.39
C ILE A 115 13.31 2.19 6.46
N GLN A 116 14.06 1.59 7.38
CA GLN A 116 13.52 0.76 8.46
C GLN A 116 12.54 1.55 9.33
N ALA A 117 12.87 2.80 9.66
CA ALA A 117 12.00 3.68 10.43
C ALA A 117 10.74 4.10 9.64
N ALA A 118 10.82 4.14 8.32
CA ALA A 118 9.69 4.47 7.45
C ALA A 118 8.76 3.28 7.18
N LEU A 119 9.25 2.05 7.27
CA LEU A 119 8.50 0.84 6.91
C LEU A 119 7.14 0.71 7.57
N PRO A 120 6.97 0.93 8.90
CA PRO A 120 5.65 0.80 9.53
C PRO A 120 4.61 1.73 8.91
N THR A 121 4.96 3.00 8.69
CA THR A 121 4.06 3.98 8.08
C THR A 121 3.75 3.64 6.63
N LEU A 122 4.76 3.24 5.86
CA LEU A 122 4.58 2.86 4.45
C LEU A 122 3.74 1.60 4.31
N THR A 123 3.96 0.60 5.15
CA THR A 123 3.17 -0.63 5.15
C THR A 123 1.72 -0.33 5.53
N SER A 124 1.49 0.48 6.56
CA SER A 124 0.16 0.91 6.95
C SER A 124 -0.54 1.67 5.81
N ALA A 125 0.17 2.52 5.08
CA ALA A 125 -0.36 3.24 3.92
C ALA A 125 -0.78 2.28 2.80
N VAL A 126 0.05 1.27 2.49
CA VAL A 126 -0.28 0.24 1.49
C VAL A 126 -1.50 -0.56 1.93
N MET A 127 -1.55 -0.98 3.20
CA MET A 127 -2.70 -1.72 3.72
C MET A 127 -3.97 -0.87 3.70
N GLY A 128 -3.86 0.43 4.02
CA GLY A 128 -4.97 1.38 3.90
C GLY A 128 -5.50 1.48 2.48
N LEU A 129 -4.60 1.54 1.50
CA LEU A 129 -4.96 1.56 0.09
C LEU A 129 -5.70 0.28 -0.33
N LEU A 130 -5.17 -0.88 0.05
CA LEU A 130 -5.80 -2.17 -0.25
C LEU A 130 -7.16 -2.32 0.44
N ASN A 131 -7.32 -1.76 1.64
CA ASN A 131 -8.59 -1.80 2.37
C ASN A 131 -9.68 -0.94 1.73
N MET A 132 -9.32 0.07 0.94
CA MET A 132 -10.31 0.90 0.23
C MET A 132 -11.20 0.07 -0.71
N GLY A 133 -10.71 -1.04 -1.23
CA GLY A 133 -11.48 -1.97 -2.06
C GLY A 133 -12.40 -2.92 -1.29
N THR A 134 -12.33 -2.91 0.05
CA THR A 134 -13.19 -3.77 0.89
C THR A 134 -14.64 -3.32 0.79
N THR A 135 -15.55 -4.28 0.67
CA THR A 135 -17.00 -3.99 0.69
C THR A 135 -17.46 -3.58 2.08
N LYS A 136 -18.50 -2.74 2.12
CA LYS A 136 -19.14 -2.34 3.38
C LYS A 136 -19.79 -3.55 4.06
N PRO A 137 -19.92 -3.53 5.40
CA PRO A 137 -20.62 -4.59 6.14
C PRO A 137 -22.02 -4.83 5.59
N GLY A 138 -22.37 -6.09 5.32
CA GLY A 138 -23.66 -6.48 4.78
C GLY A 138 -23.73 -6.51 3.24
N VAL A 139 -22.68 -6.11 2.54
CA VAL A 139 -22.59 -6.18 1.08
C VAL A 139 -21.72 -7.37 0.68
N SER A 140 -22.25 -8.23 -0.16
CA SER A 140 -21.48 -9.34 -0.74
C SER A 140 -20.59 -8.80 -1.86
N GLY A 141 -19.32 -9.16 -1.81
CA GLY A 141 -18.35 -8.78 -2.84
C GLY A 141 -16.92 -9.07 -2.43
N SER A 142 -16.04 -9.10 -3.40
CA SER A 142 -14.61 -9.26 -3.17
C SER A 142 -13.92 -7.89 -3.20
N ASN A 143 -12.76 -7.80 -2.54
CA ASN A 143 -11.91 -6.61 -2.59
C ASN A 143 -11.23 -6.52 -3.97
N SER A 144 -11.74 -5.65 -4.83
CA SER A 144 -11.23 -5.48 -6.19
C SER A 144 -9.79 -4.97 -6.22
N ILE A 145 -9.44 -4.02 -5.33
CA ILE A 145 -8.08 -3.47 -5.26
C ILE A 145 -7.09 -4.56 -4.85
N LEU A 146 -7.42 -5.34 -3.83
CA LEU A 146 -6.58 -6.44 -3.38
C LEU A 146 -6.43 -7.51 -4.47
N SER A 147 -7.51 -7.87 -5.15
CA SER A 147 -7.48 -8.83 -6.27
C SER A 147 -6.57 -8.34 -7.39
N THR A 148 -6.73 -7.11 -7.84
CA THR A 148 -5.89 -6.52 -8.89
C THR A 148 -4.42 -6.46 -8.45
N PHE A 149 -4.16 -6.09 -7.20
CA PHE A 149 -2.81 -6.05 -6.65
C PHE A 149 -2.13 -7.42 -6.63
N LEU A 150 -2.88 -8.47 -6.26
CA LEU A 150 -2.37 -9.83 -6.21
C LEU A 150 -2.26 -10.48 -7.59
N ASP A 151 -3.20 -10.18 -8.49
CA ASP A 151 -3.27 -10.77 -9.84
C ASP A 151 -2.43 -10.03 -10.88
N SER A 152 -1.84 -8.89 -10.54
CA SER A 152 -1.03 -8.14 -11.49
C SER A 152 0.26 -8.90 -11.80
N ASP A 153 0.18 -9.63 -12.89
CA ASP A 153 1.29 -10.38 -13.45
C ASP A 153 2.21 -9.44 -14.24
N ARG A 154 3.34 -9.09 -13.65
CA ARG A 154 4.58 -8.62 -14.30
C ARG A 154 4.50 -7.46 -15.31
N ASP A 155 3.32 -6.90 -15.59
CA ASP A 155 3.15 -5.91 -16.66
C ASP A 155 3.58 -4.49 -16.28
N GLY A 156 4.09 -4.28 -15.07
CA GLY A 156 4.59 -2.96 -14.62
C GLY A 156 3.53 -1.88 -14.46
N ASP A 157 2.31 -2.10 -14.94
CA ASP A 157 1.24 -1.10 -14.97
C ASP A 157 0.45 -0.98 -13.64
N THR A 158 0.74 -1.82 -12.67
CA THR A 158 0.06 -1.86 -11.38
C THR A 158 1.00 -1.63 -10.22
N ASP A 159 1.97 -0.76 -10.43
CA ASP A 159 2.96 -0.44 -9.42
C ASP A 159 2.39 0.55 -8.40
N LEU A 160 2.62 0.29 -7.11
CA LEU A 160 2.24 1.21 -6.03
C LEU A 160 2.91 2.59 -6.16
N GLY A 161 4.08 2.65 -6.78
CA GLY A 161 4.73 3.92 -7.09
C GLY A 161 3.92 4.77 -8.07
N ASP A 162 3.36 4.14 -9.09
CA ASP A 162 2.47 4.80 -10.04
C ASP A 162 1.14 5.20 -9.40
N VAL A 163 0.57 4.36 -8.54
CA VAL A 163 -0.63 4.72 -7.76
C VAL A 163 -0.39 5.99 -6.95
N LEU A 164 0.74 6.08 -6.25
CA LEU A 164 1.10 7.27 -5.48
C LEU A 164 1.24 8.51 -6.37
N ARG A 165 1.89 8.36 -7.53
CA ARG A 165 2.06 9.45 -8.50
C ARG A 165 0.72 9.95 -9.04
N PHE A 166 -0.15 9.03 -9.45
CA PHE A 166 -1.47 9.38 -9.97
C PHE A 166 -2.39 9.94 -8.89
N ALA A 167 -2.35 9.39 -7.67
CA ALA A 167 -3.10 9.90 -6.53
C ALA A 167 -2.70 11.34 -6.20
N ASN A 168 -1.40 11.60 -6.13
CA ASN A 168 -0.90 12.95 -5.89
C ASN A 168 -1.34 13.94 -6.97
N ARG A 169 -1.30 13.53 -8.23
CA ARG A 169 -1.76 14.35 -9.36
C ARG A 169 -3.29 14.56 -9.33
N PHE A 170 -4.04 13.54 -8.92
CA PHE A 170 -5.49 13.62 -8.78
C PHE A 170 -5.91 14.58 -7.67
N LEU A 171 -5.22 14.53 -6.53
CA LEU A 171 -5.51 15.39 -5.37
C LEU A 171 -5.00 16.82 -5.55
N ASN A 172 -3.94 17.02 -6.34
CA ASN A 172 -3.31 18.30 -6.58
C ASN A 172 -3.18 18.58 -8.10
N PRO A 173 -4.30 18.87 -8.80
CA PRO A 173 -4.27 19.05 -10.26
C PRO A 173 -3.45 20.25 -10.73
N SER A 174 -3.15 21.20 -9.84
CA SER A 174 -2.31 22.37 -10.13
C SER A 174 -0.81 22.13 -9.92
N ALA A 175 -0.40 20.97 -9.42
CA ALA A 175 1.00 20.59 -9.22
C ALA A 175 1.59 19.94 -10.49
N ILE A 176 1.46 20.61 -11.62
CA ILE A 176 2.06 20.19 -12.90
C ILE A 176 3.39 20.90 -13.09
#